data_9c50a041ea19fc15908c3d2f16a8523d
#
_entry.id   9c50a041ea19fc15908c3d2f16a8523d
#
_cell.length_a   1.000
_cell.length_b   1.000
_cell.length_c   1.000
_cell.angle_alpha   90.00
_cell.angle_beta   90.00
_cell.angle_gamma   90.00
#
_symmetry.space_group_name_H-M   'P 1'
#
loop_
_entity.id
_entity.type
_entity.pdbx_description
1 polymer ?
#
loop_
_entity_poly.entity_id
_entity_poly.type
_entity_poly.pdbx_seq_one_letter_code
_entity_poly.pdbx_strand_id
1 'polypeptide(L)'
;MATGVVVAGAGLSVALTHSTDSSPAARTSSVQVTQEDSGLLGPGSEGHAVKLPRQAPTEKADKKAALPGGVSTGTSFWDAETASGKPMSFHTVASPYWPLGTKVKITVGKKSAVGVVEDFGPAEWAVAQHNPPAIIDLSEEMMQYFTGTRSNSIPIKFQVLQLGDGPVYRHSGTGYDMATGISEK
;
A
#
# COMPACT_ATOMS: atom_id res chain seq x y z
N MET A 1 -34.96 -51.69 -6.72
CA MET A 1 -35.66 -50.78 -7.65
C MET A 1 -35.18 -49.36 -7.33
N ALA A 2 -34.32 -48.84 -8.16
CA ALA A 2 -33.74 -47.51 -7.98
C ALA A 2 -34.42 -46.56 -9.00
N THR A 3 -35.00 -45.47 -8.52
CA THR A 3 -35.61 -44.43 -9.34
C THR A 3 -34.70 -43.21 -9.33
N GLY A 4 -34.02 -42.97 -10.43
CA GLY A 4 -33.22 -41.76 -10.62
C GLY A 4 -34.10 -40.58 -11.10
N VAL A 5 -33.88 -39.44 -10.49
CA VAL A 5 -34.47 -38.16 -10.96
C VAL A 5 -33.37 -37.36 -11.67
N VAL A 6 -33.53 -37.11 -12.95
CA VAL A 6 -32.69 -36.22 -13.73
C VAL A 6 -33.37 -34.84 -13.74
N VAL A 7 -32.66 -33.80 -13.21
CA VAL A 7 -33.11 -32.42 -13.34
C VAL A 7 -32.25 -31.75 -14.41
N ALA A 8 -32.90 -31.40 -15.53
CA ALA A 8 -32.32 -30.60 -16.59
C ALA A 8 -32.42 -29.11 -16.21
N GLY A 9 -31.30 -28.45 -15.98
CA GLY A 9 -31.22 -27.02 -15.80
C GLY A 9 -30.99 -26.31 -17.12
N ALA A 10 -31.95 -25.44 -17.54
CA ALA A 10 -31.83 -24.60 -18.69
C ALA A 10 -30.94 -23.40 -18.42
N GLY A 11 -29.88 -23.25 -19.20
CA GLY A 11 -29.00 -22.08 -19.15
C GLY A 11 -29.65 -20.87 -19.83
N LEU A 12 -29.67 -19.73 -19.16
CA LEU A 12 -29.92 -18.43 -19.72
C LEU A 12 -28.59 -17.79 -20.11
N SER A 13 -28.32 -17.67 -21.39
CA SER A 13 -27.24 -16.86 -21.93
C SER A 13 -27.72 -15.41 -22.07
N VAL A 14 -27.14 -14.49 -21.35
CA VAL A 14 -27.31 -13.05 -21.54
C VAL A 14 -26.15 -12.55 -22.40
N ALA A 15 -26.46 -12.15 -23.61
CA ALA A 15 -25.53 -11.48 -24.50
C ALA A 15 -25.43 -9.99 -24.10
N LEU A 16 -24.24 -9.55 -23.73
CA LEU A 16 -23.95 -8.15 -23.45
C LEU A 16 -23.37 -7.51 -24.72
N THR A 17 -24.13 -6.59 -25.28
CA THR A 17 -23.76 -5.80 -26.47
C THR A 17 -22.72 -4.76 -26.13
N HIS A 18 -21.63 -4.75 -26.89
CA HIS A 18 -20.59 -3.72 -26.86
C HIS A 18 -21.14 -2.42 -27.48
N SER A 19 -21.04 -1.34 -26.69
CA SER A 19 -21.15 0.01 -27.28
C SER A 19 -19.73 0.60 -27.29
N THR A 20 -19.24 0.73 -28.51
CA THR A 20 -18.09 1.58 -28.85
C THR A 20 -18.54 3.03 -28.83
N ASP A 21 -17.93 3.89 -28.05
CA ASP A 21 -17.99 5.33 -28.33
C ASP A 21 -16.65 6.02 -28.10
N SER A 22 -16.44 6.92 -28.98
CA SER A 22 -15.26 7.52 -29.51
C SER A 22 -14.59 8.53 -28.56
N SER A 23 -13.27 8.54 -28.63
CA SER A 23 -12.38 9.60 -28.15
C SER A 23 -12.59 10.92 -28.90
N PRO A 24 -12.33 12.07 -28.28
CA PRO A 24 -11.63 13.11 -29.02
C PRO A 24 -10.42 13.74 -28.27
N ALA A 25 -9.32 13.67 -29.00
CA ALA A 25 -8.34 14.73 -29.30
C ALA A 25 -7.78 15.63 -28.21
N ALA A 26 -6.47 15.57 -28.17
CA ALA A 26 -5.48 16.46 -27.64
C ALA A 26 -5.75 17.96 -27.79
N ARG A 27 -5.37 18.74 -26.75
CA ARG A 27 -4.97 20.14 -26.90
C ARG A 27 -3.63 20.37 -26.24
N THR A 28 -2.63 20.47 -27.08
CA THR A 28 -1.34 21.09 -26.85
C THR A 28 -1.53 22.58 -26.61
N SER A 29 -1.03 23.10 -25.48
CA SER A 29 -0.79 24.55 -25.31
C SER A 29 0.69 24.74 -25.00
N SER A 30 1.39 25.15 -26.02
CA SER A 30 2.75 25.70 -25.96
C SER A 30 2.70 27.13 -25.41
N VAL A 31 3.41 27.39 -24.31
CA VAL A 31 3.72 28.75 -23.86
C VAL A 31 5.16 29.05 -24.25
N GLN A 32 5.29 30.02 -25.14
CA GLN A 32 6.56 30.60 -25.55
C GLN A 32 7.08 31.54 -24.46
N VAL A 33 8.36 31.33 -24.13
CA VAL A 33 9.14 32.28 -23.34
C VAL A 33 9.76 33.28 -24.31
N THR A 34 9.38 34.55 -24.21
CA THR A 34 10.06 35.65 -24.84
C THR A 34 11.18 36.15 -23.94
N GLN A 35 12.40 36.08 -24.46
CA GLN A 35 13.56 36.81 -23.98
C GLN A 35 13.43 38.28 -24.46
N GLU A 36 13.65 39.19 -23.57
CA GLU A 36 14.11 40.52 -23.97
C GLU A 36 15.30 40.97 -23.13
N ASP A 37 16.26 41.31 -23.86
CA ASP A 37 17.59 41.82 -23.75
C ASP A 37 17.62 43.31 -23.36
N SER A 38 18.80 43.77 -22.98
CA SER A 38 19.32 45.16 -22.85
C SER A 38 19.61 45.57 -21.41
N GLY A 39 20.81 45.50 -20.91
CA GLY A 39 21.95 46.31 -21.34
C GLY A 39 21.99 47.65 -20.57
N LEU A 40 22.92 47.83 -19.62
CA LEU A 40 23.77 49.01 -19.57
C LEU A 40 24.85 48.92 -18.50
N LEU A 41 26.06 49.10 -18.94
CA LEU A 41 27.27 49.29 -18.13
C LEU A 41 27.28 50.62 -17.41
N GLY A 42 27.71 50.65 -16.15
CA GLY A 42 28.14 51.86 -15.45
C GLY A 42 29.16 51.51 -14.35
N PRO A 43 30.29 52.17 -14.28
CA PRO A 43 31.42 51.83 -13.42
C PRO A 43 31.39 52.55 -12.07
N GLY A 44 31.87 51.81 -11.05
CA GLY A 44 32.53 52.43 -9.89
C GLY A 44 31.70 52.63 -8.64
N SER A 45 31.92 51.81 -7.64
CA SER A 45 32.02 52.25 -6.24
C SER A 45 32.64 51.14 -5.42
N GLU A 46 33.80 51.41 -4.87
CA GLU A 46 34.45 50.62 -3.83
C GLU A 46 33.54 50.64 -2.60
N GLY A 47 33.03 49.47 -2.22
CA GLY A 47 32.17 49.30 -1.06
C GLY A 47 32.65 48.12 -0.21
N HIS A 48 33.10 48.44 0.98
CA HIS A 48 33.56 47.60 2.08
C HIS A 48 32.85 46.27 2.17
N ALA A 49 33.62 45.16 2.13
CA ALA A 49 33.16 43.84 2.43
C ALA A 49 32.75 43.74 3.91
N VAL A 50 31.48 43.87 4.20
CA VAL A 50 30.90 43.50 5.49
C VAL A 50 30.90 41.97 5.55
N LYS A 51 31.83 41.44 6.33
CA LYS A 51 31.92 40.02 6.64
C LYS A 51 30.73 39.62 7.53
N LEU A 52 29.63 39.23 6.91
CA LEU A 52 28.49 38.66 7.63
C LEU A 52 28.94 37.36 8.34
N PRO A 53 28.56 37.18 9.60
CA PRO A 53 28.85 35.89 10.29
C PRO A 53 28.20 34.77 9.51
N ARG A 54 29.00 33.83 9.07
CA ARG A 54 28.56 32.58 8.45
C ARG A 54 27.74 31.80 9.49
N GLN A 55 26.42 31.94 9.43
CA GLN A 55 25.53 31.10 10.20
C GLN A 55 25.79 29.68 9.71
N ALA A 56 26.24 28.82 10.63
CA ALA A 56 26.31 27.39 10.39
C ALA A 56 24.93 26.89 9.97
N PRO A 57 24.84 26.00 8.98
CA PRO A 57 23.57 25.36 8.65
C PRO A 57 23.10 24.63 9.90
N THR A 58 22.03 25.10 10.52
CA THR A 58 21.27 24.30 11.45
C THR A 58 20.69 23.16 10.62
N GLU A 59 21.38 22.03 10.60
CA GLU A 59 20.80 20.75 10.21
C GLU A 59 19.61 20.50 11.13
N LYS A 60 18.44 20.93 10.70
CA LYS A 60 17.21 20.29 11.11
C LYS A 60 17.30 18.88 10.51
N ALA A 61 17.82 17.96 11.30
CA ALA A 61 17.60 16.54 11.03
C ALA A 61 16.09 16.35 11.02
N ASP A 62 15.50 16.31 9.84
CA ASP A 62 14.14 15.82 9.67
C ASP A 62 14.12 14.42 10.28
N LYS A 63 13.57 14.32 11.50
CA LYS A 63 13.23 13.03 12.09
C LYS A 63 12.23 12.38 11.12
N LYS A 64 12.77 11.59 10.18
CA LYS A 64 11.95 10.71 9.36
C LYS A 64 11.06 9.93 10.34
N ALA A 65 9.76 10.21 10.30
CA ALA A 65 8.81 9.54 11.18
C ALA A 65 9.05 8.04 11.08
N ALA A 66 9.23 7.38 12.23
CA ALA A 66 9.47 5.96 12.25
C ALA A 66 8.25 5.27 11.65
N LEU A 67 8.48 4.38 10.67
CA LEU A 67 7.40 3.62 10.04
C LEU A 67 6.78 2.66 11.07
N PRO A 68 5.48 2.38 10.96
CA PRO A 68 4.75 1.55 11.92
C PRO A 68 5.35 0.16 12.08
N GLY A 69 5.29 -0.36 13.28
CA GLY A 69 5.70 -1.72 13.61
C GLY A 69 5.10 -2.15 14.95
N GLY A 70 4.91 -3.46 15.11
CA GLY A 70 4.29 -3.98 16.32
C GLY A 70 4.04 -5.48 16.27
N VAL A 71 3.07 -5.91 17.08
CA VAL A 71 2.57 -7.27 17.13
C VAL A 71 1.11 -7.27 16.67
N SER A 72 0.74 -8.20 15.82
CA SER A 72 -0.59 -8.38 15.29
C SER A 72 -0.90 -9.87 15.16
N THR A 73 -2.12 -10.22 14.88
CA THR A 73 -2.47 -11.53 14.32
C THR A 73 -2.32 -11.47 12.81
N GLY A 74 -1.69 -12.47 12.23
CA GLY A 74 -1.66 -12.72 10.79
C GLY A 74 -2.59 -13.87 10.47
N THR A 75 -3.52 -13.67 9.57
CA THR A 75 -4.42 -14.70 9.01
C THR A 75 -3.97 -15.08 7.61
N SER A 76 -4.52 -16.11 7.02
CA SER A 76 -4.20 -16.51 5.65
C SER A 76 -5.35 -16.25 4.71
N PHE A 77 -5.03 -15.95 3.46
CA PHE A 77 -6.01 -15.78 2.40
C PHE A 77 -5.51 -16.32 1.06
N TRP A 78 -6.44 -16.57 0.17
CA TRP A 78 -6.19 -16.87 -1.23
C TRP A 78 -7.13 -16.06 -2.12
N ASP A 79 -6.57 -15.47 -3.17
CA ASP A 79 -7.33 -14.85 -4.25
C ASP A 79 -6.65 -15.15 -5.59
N ALA A 80 -7.44 -15.33 -6.64
CA ALA A 80 -6.93 -15.56 -7.99
C ALA A 80 -6.32 -14.30 -8.60
N GLU A 81 -6.91 -13.12 -8.28
CA GLU A 81 -6.47 -11.81 -8.72
C GLU A 81 -6.65 -10.81 -7.57
N THR A 82 -5.58 -10.18 -7.16
CA THR A 82 -5.57 -9.23 -6.04
C THR A 82 -6.11 -7.86 -6.45
N ALA A 83 -6.42 -6.99 -5.48
CA ALA A 83 -6.86 -5.62 -5.74
C ALA A 83 -5.84 -4.78 -6.54
N SER A 84 -4.57 -5.19 -6.56
CA SER A 84 -3.54 -4.58 -7.41
C SER A 84 -3.59 -5.02 -8.88
N GLY A 85 -4.48 -5.95 -9.24
CA GLY A 85 -4.58 -6.55 -10.58
C GLY A 85 -3.50 -7.59 -10.87
N LYS A 86 -2.75 -8.01 -9.87
CA LYS A 86 -1.71 -9.03 -10.02
C LYS A 86 -2.18 -10.38 -9.48
N PRO A 87 -1.68 -11.49 -10.04
CA PRO A 87 -1.88 -12.80 -9.43
C PRO A 87 -1.19 -12.86 -8.06
N MET A 88 -1.80 -13.60 -7.13
CA MET A 88 -1.21 -13.85 -5.82
C MET A 88 0.11 -14.59 -5.92
N SER A 89 1.05 -14.26 -5.05
CA SER A 89 2.36 -14.90 -4.93
C SER A 89 2.73 -15.12 -3.46
N PHE A 90 3.84 -15.79 -3.22
CA PHE A 90 4.41 -15.93 -1.87
C PHE A 90 4.55 -14.58 -1.14
N HIS A 91 4.92 -13.52 -1.86
CA HIS A 91 5.12 -12.20 -1.27
C HIS A 91 3.86 -11.36 -1.13
N THR A 92 2.72 -11.84 -1.60
CA THR A 92 1.47 -11.11 -1.50
C THR A 92 0.94 -11.13 -0.07
N VAL A 93 0.63 -9.96 0.45
CA VAL A 93 -0.13 -9.77 1.68
C VAL A 93 -1.29 -8.83 1.44
N ALA A 94 -2.33 -8.92 2.28
CA ALA A 94 -3.42 -7.97 2.27
C ALA A 94 -3.42 -7.14 3.56
N SER A 95 -3.80 -5.88 3.47
CA SER A 95 -4.07 -5.02 4.61
C SER A 95 -5.11 -3.96 4.26
N PRO A 96 -6.11 -3.72 5.11
CA PRO A 96 -7.10 -2.69 4.84
C PRO A 96 -6.58 -1.27 5.12
N TYR A 97 -5.45 -1.11 5.81
CA TYR A 97 -4.99 0.16 6.37
C TYR A 97 -3.76 0.75 5.68
N TRP A 98 -3.03 -0.03 4.90
CA TRP A 98 -1.85 0.45 4.19
C TRP A 98 -2.12 0.62 2.69
N PRO A 99 -1.48 1.61 2.04
CA PRO A 99 -1.54 1.75 0.59
C PRO A 99 -1.07 0.48 -0.13
N LEU A 100 -1.70 0.14 -1.25
CA LEU A 100 -1.17 -0.89 -2.14
C LEU A 100 0.28 -0.54 -2.54
N GLY A 101 1.14 -1.55 -2.58
CA GLY A 101 2.58 -1.40 -2.80
C GLY A 101 3.41 -1.23 -1.51
N THR A 102 2.77 -1.12 -0.33
CA THR A 102 3.48 -1.08 0.96
C THR A 102 4.28 -2.36 1.16
N LYS A 103 5.55 -2.21 1.57
CA LYS A 103 6.42 -3.33 1.93
C LYS A 103 6.45 -3.49 3.43
N VAL A 104 6.19 -4.68 3.90
CA VAL A 104 6.15 -5.03 5.32
C VAL A 104 6.99 -6.26 5.60
N LYS A 105 7.88 -6.18 6.60
CA LYS A 105 8.59 -7.34 7.13
C LYS A 105 7.71 -8.03 8.16
N ILE A 106 7.52 -9.31 8.00
CA ILE A 106 6.75 -10.17 8.90
C ILE A 106 7.71 -11.16 9.54
N THR A 107 7.58 -11.36 10.84
CA THR A 107 8.45 -12.27 11.61
C THR A 107 7.60 -13.17 12.50
N VAL A 108 7.85 -14.47 12.41
CA VAL A 108 7.24 -15.53 13.23
C VAL A 108 8.35 -16.40 13.81
N GLY A 109 8.54 -16.33 15.12
CA GLY A 109 9.66 -17.01 15.78
C GLY A 109 11.03 -16.55 15.22
N LYS A 110 11.76 -17.49 14.61
CA LYS A 110 13.06 -17.23 13.98
C LYS A 110 12.99 -16.99 12.47
N LYS A 111 11.82 -17.15 11.86
CA LYS A 111 11.62 -16.94 10.42
C LYS A 111 11.14 -15.53 10.15
N SER A 112 11.53 -14.96 9.02
CA SER A 112 10.98 -13.70 8.53
C SER A 112 10.86 -13.69 7.01
N ALA A 113 9.89 -12.94 6.50
CA ALA A 113 9.67 -12.69 5.09
C ALA A 113 9.27 -11.23 4.88
N VAL A 114 9.41 -10.73 3.66
CA VAL A 114 8.91 -9.42 3.25
C VAL A 114 7.70 -9.65 2.36
N GLY A 115 6.56 -9.07 2.77
CA GLY A 115 5.34 -9.03 1.99
C GLY A 115 5.19 -7.67 1.29
N VAL A 116 4.43 -7.66 0.22
CA VAL A 116 3.96 -6.47 -0.48
C VAL A 116 2.43 -6.45 -0.37
N VAL A 117 1.88 -5.34 0.07
CA VAL A 117 0.42 -5.17 0.14
C VAL A 117 -0.11 -5.05 -1.28
N GLU A 118 -0.76 -6.08 -1.74
CA GLU A 118 -1.35 -6.18 -3.08
C GLU A 118 -2.86 -6.36 -3.03
N ASP A 119 -3.42 -6.50 -1.80
CA ASP A 119 -4.85 -6.70 -1.61
C ASP A 119 -5.40 -5.99 -0.35
N PHE A 120 -6.74 -5.95 -0.22
CA PHE A 120 -7.50 -5.22 0.78
C PHE A 120 -8.19 -6.15 1.80
N GLY A 121 -7.49 -6.99 2.45
CA GLY A 121 -7.97 -7.81 3.56
C GLY A 121 -7.17 -7.55 4.84
N PRO A 122 -7.57 -8.09 5.97
CA PRO A 122 -8.81 -8.82 6.26
C PRO A 122 -10.07 -7.95 6.34
N ALA A 123 -11.25 -8.60 6.27
CA ALA A 123 -12.53 -7.95 6.49
C ALA A 123 -12.63 -7.43 7.93
N GLU A 124 -13.45 -6.40 8.18
CA GLU A 124 -13.52 -5.73 9.49
C GLU A 124 -13.89 -6.68 10.64
N TRP A 125 -14.83 -7.58 10.42
CA TRP A 125 -15.21 -8.59 11.42
C TRP A 125 -14.05 -9.55 11.73
N ALA A 126 -13.22 -9.88 10.71
CA ALA A 126 -12.06 -10.72 10.88
C ALA A 126 -10.95 -10.01 11.65
N VAL A 127 -10.75 -8.71 11.42
CA VAL A 127 -9.83 -7.89 12.22
C VAL A 127 -10.22 -7.91 13.68
N ALA A 128 -11.50 -7.63 13.96
CA ALA A 128 -12.00 -7.40 15.32
C ALA A 128 -12.11 -8.68 16.17
N GLN A 129 -12.23 -9.85 15.55
CA GLN A 129 -12.35 -11.13 16.29
C GLN A 129 -11.04 -11.64 16.90
N HIS A 130 -9.90 -11.03 16.54
CA HIS A 130 -8.59 -11.43 17.03
C HIS A 130 -8.04 -10.45 18.08
N ASN A 131 -7.25 -10.97 19.01
CA ASN A 131 -6.53 -10.19 20.00
C ASN A 131 -5.05 -10.66 20.08
N PRO A 132 -4.08 -9.87 19.63
CA PRO A 132 -4.21 -8.56 18.99
C PRO A 132 -4.98 -8.62 17.64
N PRO A 133 -5.55 -7.49 17.18
CA PRO A 133 -6.30 -7.44 15.93
C PRO A 133 -5.53 -7.99 14.74
N ALA A 134 -6.22 -8.67 13.81
CA ALA A 134 -5.62 -9.16 12.58
C ALA A 134 -5.61 -8.02 11.53
N ILE A 135 -4.47 -7.35 11.35
CA ILE A 135 -4.34 -6.24 10.39
C ILE A 135 -3.64 -6.65 9.09
N ILE A 136 -3.24 -7.90 9.00
CA ILE A 136 -2.50 -8.46 7.85
C ILE A 136 -3.03 -9.85 7.54
N ASP A 137 -3.41 -10.09 6.28
CA ASP A 137 -3.56 -11.42 5.72
C ASP A 137 -2.31 -11.82 4.95
N LEU A 138 -1.83 -13.02 5.16
CA LEU A 138 -0.68 -13.61 4.49
C LEU A 138 -1.15 -14.49 3.34
N SER A 139 -0.43 -14.51 2.22
CA SER A 139 -0.69 -15.54 1.21
C SER A 139 -0.59 -16.93 1.83
N GLU A 140 -1.36 -17.88 1.32
CA GLU A 140 -1.29 -19.28 1.78
C GLU A 140 0.12 -19.85 1.71
N GLU A 141 0.92 -19.46 0.73
CA GLU A 141 2.31 -19.89 0.60
C GLU A 141 3.20 -19.32 1.70
N MET A 142 3.02 -18.03 2.05
CA MET A 142 3.76 -17.40 3.16
C MET A 142 3.32 -18.01 4.50
N MET A 143 2.02 -18.26 4.68
CA MET A 143 1.52 -18.95 5.87
C MET A 143 2.12 -20.35 6.00
N GLN A 144 2.16 -21.11 4.91
CA GLN A 144 2.80 -22.42 4.87
C GLN A 144 4.29 -22.36 5.20
N TYR A 145 5.00 -21.35 4.71
CA TYR A 145 6.41 -21.13 5.06
C TYR A 145 6.60 -20.95 6.56
N PHE A 146 5.75 -20.17 7.22
CA PHE A 146 5.87 -19.93 8.65
C PHE A 146 5.46 -21.12 9.51
N THR A 147 4.37 -21.77 9.17
CA THR A 147 3.65 -22.72 10.05
C THR A 147 3.67 -24.18 9.58
N GLY A 148 3.93 -24.42 8.30
CA GLY A 148 3.78 -25.72 7.67
C GLY A 148 2.38 -26.00 7.13
N THR A 149 1.40 -25.10 7.34
CA THR A 149 0.02 -25.21 6.83
C THR A 149 -0.38 -23.96 6.07
N ARG A 150 -1.26 -24.10 5.06
CA ARG A 150 -1.71 -22.99 4.22
C ARG A 150 -2.75 -22.10 4.90
N SER A 151 -3.59 -22.70 5.76
CA SER A 151 -4.66 -21.98 6.46
C SER A 151 -4.37 -21.96 7.95
N ASN A 152 -4.25 -20.76 8.52
CA ASN A 152 -3.98 -20.56 9.95
C ASN A 152 -4.26 -19.11 10.36
N SER A 153 -4.18 -18.90 11.69
CA SER A 153 -4.17 -17.60 12.34
C SER A 153 -3.08 -17.63 13.42
N ILE A 154 -2.09 -16.76 13.32
CA ILE A 154 -0.88 -16.81 14.15
C ILE A 154 -0.47 -15.42 14.63
N PRO A 155 0.14 -15.32 15.84
CA PRO A 155 0.80 -14.09 16.27
C PRO A 155 2.02 -13.79 15.37
N ILE A 156 2.10 -12.57 14.90
CA ILE A 156 3.21 -12.08 14.08
C ILE A 156 3.80 -10.80 14.67
N LYS A 157 5.08 -10.55 14.40
CA LYS A 157 5.67 -9.21 14.49
C LYS A 157 5.74 -8.63 13.09
N PHE A 158 5.34 -7.38 12.96
CA PHE A 158 5.42 -6.67 11.70
C PHE A 158 6.26 -5.41 11.83
N GLN A 159 6.86 -4.98 10.72
CA GLN A 159 7.54 -3.71 10.57
C GLN A 159 7.32 -3.20 9.15
N VAL A 160 6.67 -2.07 9.00
CA VAL A 160 6.56 -1.41 7.70
C VAL A 160 7.96 -0.92 7.30
N LEU A 161 8.40 -1.32 6.13
CA LEU A 161 9.71 -0.95 5.57
C LEU A 161 9.60 0.25 4.63
N GLN A 162 8.49 0.33 3.91
CA GLN A 162 8.22 1.36 2.93
C GLN A 162 6.70 1.44 2.72
N LEU A 163 6.12 2.63 2.76
CA LEU A 163 4.74 2.83 2.33
C LEU A 163 4.66 2.79 0.80
N GLY A 164 3.58 2.22 0.29
CA GLY A 164 3.21 2.29 -1.12
C GLY A 164 2.58 3.64 -1.47
N ASP A 165 2.22 3.78 -2.72
CA ASP A 165 1.58 4.97 -3.31
C ASP A 165 0.19 4.68 -3.89
N GLY A 166 -0.27 3.43 -3.77
CA GLY A 166 -1.59 2.99 -4.21
C GLY A 166 -2.72 3.42 -3.26
N PRO A 167 -3.96 3.06 -3.57
CA PRO A 167 -5.11 3.35 -2.72
C PRO A 167 -5.04 2.63 -1.37
N VAL A 168 -5.70 3.21 -0.37
CA VAL A 168 -5.97 2.62 0.95
C VAL A 168 -7.44 2.27 1.02
N TYR A 169 -7.77 1.10 1.57
CA TYR A 169 -9.16 0.67 1.66
C TYR A 169 -9.91 1.30 2.85
N ARG A 170 -9.25 1.44 4.01
CA ARG A 170 -9.85 2.00 5.23
C ARG A 170 -8.94 2.99 5.94
N HIS A 171 -9.55 4.03 6.49
CA HIS A 171 -8.88 5.07 7.27
C HIS A 171 -9.32 5.11 8.74
N SER A 172 -9.99 4.08 9.22
CA SER A 172 -10.44 3.94 10.61
C SER A 172 -10.85 2.49 10.91
N GLY A 173 -11.17 2.21 12.16
CA GLY A 173 -11.66 0.91 12.63
C GLY A 173 -10.66 0.17 13.51
N THR A 174 -11.06 -1.02 13.97
CA THR A 174 -10.24 -1.85 14.87
C THR A 174 -8.88 -2.14 14.27
N GLY A 175 -7.81 -1.81 15.00
CA GLY A 175 -6.43 -2.03 14.55
C GLY A 175 -5.84 -0.93 13.67
N TYR A 176 -6.59 0.12 13.32
CA TYR A 176 -6.10 1.23 12.49
C TYR A 176 -4.90 1.92 13.15
N ASP A 177 -4.99 2.26 14.44
CA ASP A 177 -3.92 2.94 15.18
C ASP A 177 -2.66 2.08 15.26
N MET A 178 -2.83 0.77 15.47
CA MET A 178 -1.74 -0.19 15.43
C MET A 178 -1.05 -0.22 14.06
N ALA A 179 -1.84 -0.23 12.99
CA ALA A 179 -1.33 -0.29 11.61
C ALA A 179 -0.61 1.00 11.20
N THR A 180 -1.09 2.15 11.68
CA THR A 180 -0.57 3.47 11.28
C THR A 180 0.46 4.04 12.25
N GLY A 181 0.57 3.47 13.46
CA GLY A 181 1.43 4.01 14.53
C GLY A 181 0.88 5.31 15.15
N ILE A 182 -0.39 5.63 14.89
CA ILE A 182 -1.08 6.77 15.49
C ILE A 182 -1.56 6.31 16.87
N SER A 183 -0.88 6.74 17.94
CA SER A 183 -1.41 6.57 19.29
C SER A 183 -2.40 7.71 19.56
N GLU A 184 -3.65 7.41 19.84
CA GLU A 184 -4.55 8.39 20.48
C GLU A 184 -3.90 8.85 21.80
N LYS A 185 -3.71 10.16 21.94
CA LYS A 185 -3.20 10.79 23.17
C LYS A 185 -4.35 11.05 24.12
#